data_e9e1dcede44518a5a4e497680fb8707e
#
_entry.id   e9e1dcede44518a5a4e497680fb8707e
#
_cell.length_a   1.000
_cell.length_b   1.000
_cell.length_c   1.000
_cell.angle_alpha   90.00
_cell.angle_beta   90.00
_cell.angle_gamma   90.00
#
_symmetry.space_group_name_H-M   'P 1'
#
loop_
_entity.id
_entity.type
_entity.pdbx_description
1 polymer ?
#
loop_
_entity_poly.entity_id
_entity_poly.type
_entity_poly.pdbx_seq_one_letter_code
_entity_poly.pdbx_strand_id
1 'polypeptide(L)'
;LCNHNLTRSYYAATLSTDGTIEDYCYKCGYHEDTDIPCVSQVKLSKKSFTYNGKVQKPSVTVIDSKGNVVSADNYSVSYSNSGSKKVGSYGIYISFIGSKYSGSISYVYKIIPKSSTISSLKGAKKKITVKYKKQTSQTTGYQIQVATDKAFKKNKKTVTVKKNKTTSANVSSLKAKKKYFVRVRTYKTVNGKKIYSSWSKVKTIKTK
;
A
#
# COMPACT_ATOMS: atom_id res chain seq x y z
N LEU A 1 -58.85 -9.66 -8.71
CA LEU A 1 -57.55 -9.71 -8.05
C LEU A 1 -56.50 -10.02 -9.10
N CYS A 2 -55.52 -9.13 -9.30
CA CYS A 2 -54.41 -9.35 -10.24
C CYS A 2 -53.36 -10.24 -9.56
N ASN A 3 -53.12 -11.45 -10.12
CA ASN A 3 -51.92 -12.21 -9.78
C ASN A 3 -50.77 -11.52 -10.51
N HIS A 4 -50.05 -10.62 -9.83
CA HIS A 4 -48.99 -9.82 -10.41
C HIS A 4 -47.95 -10.66 -11.12
N ASN A 5 -47.92 -10.56 -12.47
CA ASN A 5 -46.80 -11.06 -13.26
C ASN A 5 -45.80 -9.94 -13.42
N LEU A 6 -44.80 -9.90 -12.52
CA LEU A 6 -43.84 -8.79 -12.43
C LEU A 6 -42.73 -8.95 -13.46
N THR A 7 -42.47 -7.86 -14.18
CA THR A 7 -41.24 -7.69 -14.97
C THR A 7 -40.26 -6.89 -14.14
N ARG A 8 -39.05 -7.40 -14.00
CA ARG A 8 -37.97 -6.77 -13.23
C ARG A 8 -36.97 -6.07 -14.13
N SER A 9 -36.74 -4.80 -13.87
CA SER A 9 -35.73 -3.98 -14.52
C SER A 9 -34.65 -3.53 -13.51
N TYR A 10 -33.43 -3.32 -13.98
CA TYR A 10 -32.31 -2.89 -13.16
C TYR A 10 -31.73 -1.60 -13.72
N TYR A 11 -31.68 -0.57 -12.88
CA TYR A 11 -30.92 0.65 -13.11
C TYR A 11 -29.70 0.59 -12.20
N ALA A 12 -28.55 0.23 -12.76
CA ALA A 12 -27.37 -0.11 -11.98
C ALA A 12 -26.85 1.05 -11.15
N ALA A 13 -26.52 0.80 -9.88
CA ALA A 13 -25.76 1.72 -9.04
C ALA A 13 -24.33 1.89 -9.56
N THR A 14 -23.77 3.07 -9.34
CA THR A 14 -22.39 3.42 -9.76
C THR A 14 -21.48 3.64 -8.54
N LEU A 15 -20.32 4.25 -8.76
CA LEU A 15 -19.39 4.68 -7.69
C LEU A 15 -19.89 5.92 -6.91
N SER A 16 -20.96 6.58 -7.37
CA SER A 16 -21.42 7.85 -6.78
C SER A 16 -22.92 8.05 -6.84
N THR A 17 -23.65 7.18 -7.50
CA THR A 17 -25.11 7.30 -7.70
C THR A 17 -25.77 5.98 -7.36
N ASP A 18 -26.81 6.04 -6.54
CA ASP A 18 -27.65 4.89 -6.23
C ASP A 18 -28.34 4.39 -7.50
N GLY A 19 -28.63 3.10 -7.54
CA GLY A 19 -29.42 2.45 -8.58
C GLY A 19 -30.78 2.05 -8.05
N THR A 20 -31.60 1.43 -8.92
CA THR A 20 -32.95 0.98 -8.57
C THR A 20 -33.24 -0.37 -9.19
N ILE A 21 -33.95 -1.23 -8.48
CA ILE A 21 -34.66 -2.39 -9.01
C ILE A 21 -36.11 -1.99 -9.12
N GLU A 22 -36.65 -2.05 -10.33
CA GLU A 22 -38.04 -1.76 -10.61
C GLU A 22 -38.79 -3.04 -10.90
N ASP A 23 -39.83 -3.34 -10.13
CA ASP A 23 -40.77 -4.45 -10.37
C ASP A 23 -42.10 -3.87 -10.84
N TYR A 24 -42.50 -4.17 -12.09
CA TYR A 24 -43.66 -3.59 -12.73
C TYR A 24 -44.62 -4.70 -13.29
N CYS A 25 -45.91 -4.52 -13.05
CA CYS A 25 -46.96 -5.37 -13.63
C CYS A 25 -47.71 -4.66 -14.77
N TYR A 26 -47.49 -5.04 -15.99
CA TYR A 26 -48.14 -4.45 -17.18
C TYR A 26 -49.66 -4.64 -17.22
N LYS A 27 -50.23 -5.62 -16.46
CA LYS A 27 -51.67 -5.86 -16.44
C LYS A 27 -52.46 -4.93 -15.56
N CYS A 28 -51.88 -4.48 -14.43
CA CYS A 28 -52.60 -3.71 -13.45
C CYS A 28 -51.87 -2.39 -13.02
N GLY A 29 -50.70 -2.12 -13.58
CA GLY A 29 -49.89 -0.93 -13.24
C GLY A 29 -49.23 -1.00 -11.87
N TYR A 30 -49.25 -2.16 -11.19
CA TYR A 30 -48.48 -2.26 -9.92
C TYR A 30 -47.01 -2.00 -10.16
N HIS A 31 -46.43 -1.21 -9.28
CA HIS A 31 -45.03 -0.76 -9.36
C HIS A 31 -44.42 -0.77 -7.97
N GLU A 32 -43.22 -1.31 -7.86
CA GLU A 32 -42.42 -1.31 -6.62
C GLU A 32 -40.95 -1.08 -6.96
N ASP A 33 -40.35 -0.11 -6.27
CA ASP A 33 -38.94 0.24 -6.41
C ASP A 33 -38.15 -0.19 -5.19
N THR A 34 -36.96 -0.77 -5.44
CA THR A 34 -35.99 -1.09 -4.40
C THR A 34 -34.65 -0.42 -4.71
N ASP A 35 -34.15 0.39 -3.81
CA ASP A 35 -32.86 1.07 -3.96
C ASP A 35 -31.69 0.11 -3.96
N ILE A 36 -30.73 0.35 -4.86
CA ILE A 36 -29.41 -0.25 -4.85
C ILE A 36 -28.42 0.82 -4.39
N PRO A 37 -27.90 0.79 -3.15
CA PRO A 37 -26.98 1.79 -2.65
C PRO A 37 -25.69 1.85 -3.49
N CYS A 38 -25.20 3.04 -3.81
CA CYS A 38 -23.96 3.22 -4.59
C CYS A 38 -22.73 2.70 -3.82
N VAL A 39 -21.63 2.51 -4.53
CA VAL A 39 -20.37 2.08 -3.92
C VAL A 39 -19.70 3.27 -3.24
N SER A 40 -19.59 3.24 -1.92
CA SER A 40 -18.96 4.32 -1.14
C SER A 40 -17.48 4.09 -0.86
N GLN A 41 -17.04 2.84 -0.74
CA GLN A 41 -15.67 2.53 -0.35
C GLN A 41 -15.18 1.19 -0.89
N VAL A 42 -13.89 1.15 -1.28
CA VAL A 42 -13.15 -0.09 -1.51
C VAL A 42 -12.02 -0.20 -0.49
N LYS A 43 -12.02 -1.25 0.31
CA LYS A 43 -10.98 -1.56 1.30
C LYS A 43 -10.04 -2.62 0.77
N LEU A 44 -8.75 -2.37 0.89
CA LEU A 44 -7.70 -3.36 0.67
C LEU A 44 -7.21 -3.89 2.02
N SER A 45 -7.05 -5.21 2.17
CA SER A 45 -6.53 -5.82 3.40
C SER A 45 -5.14 -5.27 3.78
N LYS A 46 -4.32 -4.95 2.77
CA LYS A 46 -3.01 -4.28 2.94
C LYS A 46 -2.66 -3.45 1.72
N LYS A 47 -2.09 -2.27 1.93
CA LYS A 47 -1.54 -1.42 0.85
C LYS A 47 -0.08 -1.76 0.51
N SER A 48 0.61 -2.51 1.39
CA SER A 48 1.99 -2.96 1.13
C SER A 48 2.31 -4.26 1.88
N PHE A 49 3.18 -5.06 1.27
CA PHE A 49 3.70 -6.32 1.81
C PHE A 49 5.22 -6.26 1.86
N THR A 50 5.82 -6.87 2.87
CA THR A 50 7.27 -7.08 2.89
C THR A 50 7.62 -8.30 2.06
N TYR A 51 8.57 -8.17 1.15
CA TYR A 51 9.05 -9.25 0.30
C TYR A 51 9.39 -10.53 1.09
N ASN A 52 8.80 -11.66 0.69
CA ASN A 52 9.00 -12.97 1.30
C ASN A 52 9.28 -14.10 0.29
N GLY A 53 9.38 -13.77 -1.01
CA GLY A 53 9.60 -14.73 -2.10
C GLY A 53 8.35 -15.46 -2.58
N LYS A 54 7.21 -15.27 -1.93
CA LYS A 54 5.91 -15.86 -2.30
C LYS A 54 5.03 -14.82 -3.00
N VAL A 55 4.00 -15.29 -3.71
CA VAL A 55 2.95 -14.40 -4.26
C VAL A 55 2.24 -13.69 -3.11
N GLN A 56 2.10 -12.38 -3.21
CA GLN A 56 1.46 -11.54 -2.22
C GLN A 56 0.47 -10.60 -2.91
N LYS A 57 -0.80 -10.71 -2.54
CA LYS A 57 -1.92 -9.90 -3.06
C LYS A 57 -2.82 -9.50 -1.91
N PRO A 58 -3.33 -8.26 -1.86
CA PRO A 58 -4.36 -7.90 -0.90
C PRO A 58 -5.71 -8.53 -1.31
N SER A 59 -6.55 -8.85 -0.34
CA SER A 59 -7.97 -9.03 -0.57
C SER A 59 -8.66 -7.68 -0.71
N VAL A 60 -9.76 -7.67 -1.44
CA VAL A 60 -10.61 -6.50 -1.71
C VAL A 60 -11.95 -6.72 -1.02
N THR A 61 -12.47 -5.68 -0.39
CA THR A 61 -13.84 -5.60 0.14
C THR A 61 -14.47 -4.33 -0.38
N VAL A 62 -15.62 -4.46 -1.04
CA VAL A 62 -16.42 -3.33 -1.54
C VAL A 62 -17.52 -3.04 -0.53
N ILE A 63 -17.78 -1.76 -0.24
CA ILE A 63 -18.77 -1.30 0.74
C ILE A 63 -19.66 -0.28 0.06
N ASP A 64 -20.98 -0.41 0.25
CA ASP A 64 -21.99 0.50 -0.27
C ASP A 64 -22.14 1.77 0.59
N SER A 65 -22.99 2.69 0.17
CA SER A 65 -23.26 3.97 0.85
C SER A 65 -23.99 3.78 2.18
N LYS A 66 -24.66 2.66 2.40
CA LYS A 66 -25.32 2.28 3.66
C LYS A 66 -24.38 1.54 4.63
N GLY A 67 -23.11 1.26 4.22
CA GLY A 67 -22.10 0.59 5.04
C GLY A 67 -22.11 -0.93 4.93
N ASN A 68 -22.91 -1.52 4.06
CA ASN A 68 -22.99 -2.97 3.87
C ASN A 68 -21.87 -3.45 2.92
N VAL A 69 -21.46 -4.70 3.10
CA VAL A 69 -20.52 -5.34 2.17
C VAL A 69 -21.27 -5.77 0.90
N VAL A 70 -20.82 -5.26 -0.23
CA VAL A 70 -21.32 -5.68 -1.55
C VAL A 70 -20.84 -7.12 -1.82
N SER A 71 -21.78 -8.02 -2.20
CA SER A 71 -21.43 -9.41 -2.52
C SER A 71 -20.39 -9.50 -3.63
N ALA A 72 -19.45 -10.44 -3.48
CA ALA A 72 -18.40 -10.70 -4.47
C ALA A 72 -18.93 -11.12 -5.85
N ASP A 73 -20.17 -11.57 -5.95
CA ASP A 73 -20.84 -11.90 -7.22
C ASP A 73 -21.11 -10.66 -8.08
N ASN A 74 -21.05 -9.46 -7.51
CA ASN A 74 -21.33 -8.21 -8.21
C ASN A 74 -20.06 -7.50 -8.74
N TYR A 75 -18.87 -8.08 -8.52
CA TYR A 75 -17.63 -7.52 -9.05
C TYR A 75 -16.55 -8.57 -9.26
N SER A 76 -15.66 -8.30 -10.20
CA SER A 76 -14.45 -9.09 -10.43
C SER A 76 -13.21 -8.30 -9.95
N VAL A 77 -12.18 -9.02 -9.50
CA VAL A 77 -10.89 -8.43 -9.08
C VAL A 77 -9.79 -9.05 -9.91
N SER A 78 -9.05 -8.21 -10.62
CA SER A 78 -7.85 -8.61 -11.36
C SER A 78 -6.62 -7.84 -10.90
N TYR A 79 -5.44 -8.41 -11.13
CA TYR A 79 -4.16 -7.85 -10.72
C TYR A 79 -3.24 -7.74 -11.92
N SER A 80 -2.51 -6.62 -12.04
CA SER A 80 -1.61 -6.34 -13.18
C SER A 80 -0.54 -7.40 -13.42
N ASN A 81 -0.26 -8.23 -12.41
CA ASN A 81 0.70 -9.32 -12.52
C ASN A 81 0.28 -10.49 -11.62
N SER A 82 -0.09 -11.61 -12.23
CA SER A 82 -0.49 -12.82 -11.50
C SER A 82 0.58 -13.38 -10.58
N GLY A 83 1.86 -13.09 -10.89
CA GLY A 83 3.04 -13.57 -10.18
C GLY A 83 3.74 -12.54 -9.31
N SER A 84 3.04 -11.69 -8.57
CA SER A 84 3.61 -10.64 -7.68
C SER A 84 4.51 -11.21 -6.58
N LYS A 85 5.71 -11.71 -6.98
CA LYS A 85 6.72 -12.32 -6.09
C LYS A 85 7.93 -11.40 -5.82
N LYS A 86 8.09 -10.31 -6.59
CA LYS A 86 9.25 -9.41 -6.54
C LYS A 86 8.87 -8.07 -5.90
N VAL A 87 9.87 -7.34 -5.43
CA VAL A 87 9.67 -5.94 -5.01
C VAL A 87 9.19 -5.11 -6.21
N GLY A 88 8.07 -4.41 -6.04
CA GLY A 88 7.42 -3.67 -7.11
C GLY A 88 6.16 -2.95 -6.67
N SER A 89 5.55 -2.23 -7.60
CA SER A 89 4.20 -1.66 -7.50
C SER A 89 3.30 -2.41 -8.47
N TYR A 90 2.10 -2.76 -8.03
CA TYR A 90 1.17 -3.64 -8.75
C TYR A 90 -0.22 -3.06 -8.74
N GLY A 91 -0.88 -3.04 -9.90
CA GLY A 91 -2.25 -2.60 -10.05
C GLY A 91 -3.26 -3.64 -9.53
N ILE A 92 -4.37 -3.15 -9.06
CA ILE A 92 -5.58 -3.90 -8.73
C ILE A 92 -6.70 -3.24 -9.53
N TYR A 93 -7.46 -4.03 -10.27
CA TYR A 93 -8.58 -3.56 -11.07
C TYR A 93 -9.84 -4.26 -10.56
N ILE A 94 -10.82 -3.49 -10.16
CA ILE A 94 -12.13 -3.94 -9.72
C ILE A 94 -13.11 -3.50 -10.79
N SER A 95 -13.80 -4.45 -11.41
CA SER A 95 -14.84 -4.19 -12.41
C SER A 95 -16.16 -4.72 -11.89
N PHE A 96 -17.16 -3.88 -11.84
CA PHE A 96 -18.49 -4.28 -11.46
C PHE A 96 -19.12 -5.11 -12.60
N ILE A 97 -19.88 -6.13 -12.24
CA ILE A 97 -20.47 -7.10 -13.16
C ILE A 97 -21.94 -7.34 -12.77
N GLY A 98 -22.71 -7.88 -13.73
CA GLY A 98 -24.15 -8.09 -13.54
C GLY A 98 -24.96 -6.81 -13.73
N SER A 99 -26.20 -6.82 -13.27
CA SER A 99 -27.18 -5.75 -13.49
C SER A 99 -27.27 -4.72 -12.35
N LYS A 100 -26.79 -5.07 -11.14
CA LYS A 100 -26.97 -4.21 -9.95
C LYS A 100 -25.95 -3.07 -9.85
N TYR A 101 -24.73 -3.27 -10.32
CA TYR A 101 -23.65 -2.29 -10.23
C TYR A 101 -22.94 -2.13 -11.56
N SER A 102 -22.43 -0.94 -11.82
CA SER A 102 -21.68 -0.61 -13.04
C SER A 102 -20.42 0.19 -12.76
N GLY A 103 -19.48 0.18 -13.72
CA GLY A 103 -18.23 0.91 -13.64
C GLY A 103 -17.04 0.07 -13.18
N SER A 104 -15.91 0.75 -13.00
CA SER A 104 -14.65 0.12 -12.55
C SER A 104 -13.80 1.10 -11.73
N ILE A 105 -12.93 0.56 -10.88
CA ILE A 105 -11.99 1.36 -10.10
C ILE A 105 -10.66 0.63 -9.99
N SER A 106 -9.56 1.38 -9.91
CA SER A 106 -8.22 0.81 -9.79
C SER A 106 -7.48 1.34 -8.57
N TYR A 107 -6.64 0.46 -8.00
CA TYR A 107 -5.75 0.76 -6.89
C TYR A 107 -4.35 0.24 -7.17
N VAL A 108 -3.38 0.68 -6.35
CA VAL A 108 -2.01 0.19 -6.40
C VAL A 108 -1.60 -0.30 -5.02
N TYR A 109 -1.00 -1.49 -4.96
CA TYR A 109 -0.29 -1.97 -3.79
C TYR A 109 1.19 -2.17 -4.08
N LYS A 110 2.00 -2.32 -3.02
CA LYS A 110 3.45 -2.47 -3.16
C LYS A 110 3.96 -3.71 -2.46
N ILE A 111 4.94 -4.37 -3.05
CA ILE A 111 5.84 -5.28 -2.33
C ILE A 111 7.12 -4.50 -2.08
N ILE A 112 7.45 -4.27 -0.81
CA ILE A 112 8.62 -3.50 -0.38
C ILE A 112 9.75 -4.45 0.03
N PRO A 113 11.04 -4.05 -0.09
CA PRO A 113 12.15 -4.91 0.32
C PRO A 113 12.15 -5.16 1.83
N LYS A 114 12.82 -6.23 2.27
CA LYS A 114 13.07 -6.48 3.70
C LYS A 114 13.88 -5.35 4.29
N SER A 115 13.51 -4.86 5.48
CA SER A 115 14.28 -3.85 6.22
C SER A 115 15.61 -4.42 6.71
N SER A 116 16.58 -3.55 6.96
CA SER A 116 17.81 -3.88 7.67
C SER A 116 17.73 -3.41 9.13
N THR A 117 18.69 -3.82 9.94
CA THR A 117 18.83 -3.40 11.34
C THR A 117 20.23 -2.87 11.58
N ILE A 118 20.36 -1.84 12.42
CA ILE A 118 21.66 -1.32 12.85
C ILE A 118 22.29 -2.34 13.80
N SER A 119 23.45 -2.88 13.43
CA SER A 119 24.23 -3.78 14.28
C SER A 119 25.05 -2.98 15.30
N SER A 120 25.83 -1.99 14.85
CA SER A 120 26.60 -1.14 15.76
C SER A 120 26.72 0.28 15.24
N LEU A 121 27.05 1.21 16.17
CA LEU A 121 27.35 2.60 15.89
C LEU A 121 28.71 2.95 16.53
N LYS A 122 29.53 3.71 15.81
CA LYS A 122 30.77 4.27 16.35
C LYS A 122 30.81 5.77 16.11
N GLY A 123 30.82 6.55 17.19
CA GLY A 123 30.97 8.01 17.15
C GLY A 123 32.44 8.40 17.09
N ALA A 124 32.79 9.36 16.24
CA ALA A 124 34.09 9.99 16.12
C ALA A 124 33.92 11.53 16.03
N LYS A 125 35.00 12.28 15.92
CA LYS A 125 34.96 13.73 15.75
C LYS A 125 34.19 14.08 14.47
N LYS A 126 33.03 14.74 14.63
CA LYS A 126 32.13 15.17 13.53
C LYS A 126 31.68 14.02 12.56
N LYS A 127 31.74 12.76 13.00
CA LYS A 127 31.44 11.58 12.16
C LYS A 127 30.77 10.46 12.97
N ILE A 128 29.86 9.72 12.31
CA ILE A 128 29.28 8.46 12.82
C ILE A 128 29.51 7.39 11.77
N THR A 129 30.09 6.26 12.19
CA THR A 129 30.11 5.03 11.39
C THR A 129 28.93 4.15 11.80
N VAL A 130 28.11 3.77 10.83
CA VAL A 130 26.90 2.96 11.01
C VAL A 130 27.14 1.60 10.38
N LYS A 131 27.15 0.52 11.18
CA LYS A 131 27.14 -0.86 10.68
C LYS A 131 25.72 -1.41 10.75
N TYR A 132 25.34 -2.20 9.75
CA TYR A 132 23.98 -2.75 9.63
C TYR A 132 23.99 -4.14 8.99
N LYS A 133 22.90 -4.91 9.23
CA LYS A 133 22.77 -6.26 8.68
C LYS A 133 22.61 -6.23 7.16
N LYS A 134 23.31 -7.12 6.49
CA LYS A 134 23.24 -7.29 5.04
C LYS A 134 21.87 -7.79 4.59
N GLN A 135 21.35 -7.20 3.51
CA GLN A 135 20.14 -7.62 2.80
C GLN A 135 20.43 -7.57 1.30
N THR A 136 20.49 -8.73 0.65
CA THR A 136 20.83 -8.82 -0.78
C THR A 136 19.64 -9.17 -1.66
N SER A 137 18.70 -9.98 -1.11
CA SER A 137 17.52 -10.42 -1.86
C SER A 137 16.57 -9.25 -2.13
N GLN A 138 16.27 -9.00 -3.40
CA GLN A 138 15.40 -7.90 -3.84
C GLN A 138 15.79 -6.54 -3.24
N THR A 139 17.12 -6.31 -3.10
CA THR A 139 17.69 -5.08 -2.53
C THR A 139 18.76 -4.53 -3.44
N THR A 140 18.74 -3.25 -3.77
CA THR A 140 19.78 -2.55 -4.54
C THR A 140 20.80 -1.91 -3.59
N GLY A 141 20.35 -1.38 -2.44
CA GLY A 141 21.22 -0.68 -1.50
C GLY A 141 20.50 -0.23 -0.24
N TYR A 142 21.12 0.70 0.45
CA TYR A 142 20.67 1.18 1.76
C TYR A 142 20.57 2.70 1.79
N GLN A 143 19.73 3.19 2.68
CA GLN A 143 19.65 4.60 3.02
C GLN A 143 19.76 4.74 4.54
N ILE A 144 20.72 5.55 4.98
CA ILE A 144 20.97 5.86 6.38
C ILE A 144 20.52 7.29 6.64
N GLN A 145 19.80 7.52 7.73
CA GLN A 145 19.49 8.87 8.20
C GLN A 145 20.00 9.08 9.61
N VAL A 146 20.56 10.26 9.85
CA VAL A 146 20.88 10.76 11.17
C VAL A 146 20.21 12.12 11.38
N ALA A 147 19.79 12.41 12.59
CA ALA A 147 19.21 13.70 12.98
C ALA A 147 19.46 13.98 14.47
N THR A 148 19.33 15.23 14.89
CA THR A 148 19.47 15.60 16.30
C THR A 148 18.19 15.46 17.10
N ASP A 149 17.08 15.09 16.44
CA ASP A 149 15.78 14.84 17.04
C ASP A 149 15.21 13.46 16.60
N LYS A 150 14.33 12.89 17.42
CA LYS A 150 13.72 11.57 17.19
C LYS A 150 12.79 11.56 15.97
N ALA A 151 12.21 12.71 15.60
CA ALA A 151 11.33 12.86 14.45
C ALA A 151 12.10 12.99 13.12
N PHE A 152 13.41 13.09 13.13
CA PHE A 152 14.28 13.26 11.97
C PHE A 152 13.96 14.54 11.16
N LYS A 153 13.63 15.62 11.86
CA LYS A 153 13.36 16.94 11.26
C LYS A 153 14.57 17.87 11.36
N LYS A 154 15.28 17.89 12.51
CA LYS A 154 16.38 18.82 12.79
C LYS A 154 17.75 18.25 12.43
N ASN A 155 18.60 19.05 11.75
CA ASN A 155 19.96 18.67 11.32
C ASN A 155 20.03 17.29 10.66
N LYS A 156 18.99 16.96 9.86
CA LYS A 156 18.88 15.67 9.17
C LYS A 156 19.94 15.55 8.08
N LYS A 157 20.70 14.46 8.11
CA LYS A 157 21.56 14.02 7.00
C LYS A 157 21.15 12.63 6.53
N THR A 158 21.27 12.45 5.21
CA THR A 158 20.92 11.19 4.56
C THR A 158 22.08 10.73 3.70
N VAL A 159 22.50 9.48 3.89
CA VAL A 159 23.54 8.82 3.08
C VAL A 159 22.88 7.65 2.34
N THR A 160 23.11 7.56 1.02
CA THR A 160 22.65 6.47 0.19
C THR A 160 23.82 5.58 -0.21
N VAL A 161 23.74 4.30 0.12
CA VAL A 161 24.70 3.26 -0.26
C VAL A 161 24.13 2.48 -1.44
N LYS A 162 24.80 2.52 -2.60
CA LYS A 162 24.30 1.94 -3.86
C LYS A 162 24.60 0.43 -4.01
N LYS A 163 25.39 -0.16 -3.11
CA LYS A 163 25.79 -1.58 -3.16
C LYS A 163 25.16 -2.36 -2.00
N ASN A 164 24.36 -3.38 -2.32
CA ASN A 164 23.65 -4.19 -1.32
C ASN A 164 24.56 -5.10 -0.48
N LYS A 165 25.79 -5.36 -0.95
CA LYS A 165 26.82 -6.12 -0.19
C LYS A 165 27.52 -5.28 0.88
N THR A 166 27.46 -3.93 0.79
CA THR A 166 28.07 -3.02 1.78
C THR A 166 27.26 -3.04 3.07
N THR A 167 27.93 -3.22 4.21
CA THR A 167 27.31 -3.33 5.54
C THR A 167 27.71 -2.20 6.50
N SER A 168 28.40 -1.18 5.99
CA SER A 168 28.85 -0.04 6.77
C SER A 168 28.79 1.25 5.95
N ALA A 169 28.46 2.34 6.60
CA ALA A 169 28.50 3.67 6.00
C ALA A 169 28.98 4.73 7.01
N ASN A 170 29.68 5.72 6.51
CA ASN A 170 30.09 6.88 7.29
C ASN A 170 29.15 8.07 7.01
N VAL A 171 28.71 8.72 8.07
CA VAL A 171 28.00 10.00 8.00
C VAL A 171 28.91 11.05 8.60
N SER A 172 29.47 11.92 7.75
CA SER A 172 30.44 12.94 8.11
C SER A 172 29.83 14.35 8.19
N SER A 173 30.63 15.33 8.56
CA SER A 173 30.23 16.73 8.70
C SER A 173 29.10 16.92 9.70
N LEU A 174 29.16 16.23 10.80
CA LEU A 174 28.23 16.36 11.93
C LEU A 174 28.77 17.37 12.95
N LYS A 175 27.89 17.84 13.85
CA LYS A 175 28.35 18.66 14.99
C LYS A 175 29.08 17.76 15.99
N ALA A 176 30.20 18.24 16.54
CA ALA A 176 30.95 17.56 17.61
C ALA A 176 30.13 17.53 18.90
N LYS A 177 30.43 16.59 19.79
CA LYS A 177 29.83 16.44 21.13
C LYS A 177 28.28 16.46 21.13
N LYS A 178 27.63 16.08 19.99
CA LYS A 178 26.18 16.16 19.83
C LYS A 178 25.57 14.75 19.76
N LYS A 179 24.42 14.55 20.42
CA LYS A 179 23.61 13.33 20.33
C LYS A 179 22.88 13.29 18.99
N TYR A 180 22.92 12.13 18.32
CA TYR A 180 22.20 11.85 17.08
C TYR A 180 21.34 10.63 17.21
N PHE A 181 20.15 10.68 16.58
CA PHE A 181 19.28 9.56 16.31
C PHE A 181 19.62 9.00 14.93
N VAL A 182 19.71 7.68 14.81
CA VAL A 182 20.16 6.99 13.61
C VAL A 182 19.15 5.92 13.22
N ARG A 183 18.83 5.84 11.93
CA ARG A 183 18.00 4.77 11.34
C ARG A 183 18.51 4.36 9.97
N VAL A 184 18.23 3.12 9.57
CA VAL A 184 18.60 2.57 8.27
C VAL A 184 17.37 1.93 7.62
N ARG A 185 17.30 1.99 6.30
CA ARG A 185 16.36 1.21 5.50
C ARG A 185 17.03 0.69 4.24
N THR A 186 16.47 -0.35 3.64
CA THR A 186 16.87 -0.83 2.33
C THR A 186 16.06 -0.14 1.23
N TYR A 187 16.51 -0.25 -0.01
CA TYR A 187 15.71 0.08 -1.18
C TYR A 187 16.01 -0.86 -2.34
N LYS A 188 15.03 -1.04 -3.21
CA LYS A 188 15.16 -1.67 -4.52
C LYS A 188 14.87 -0.64 -5.58
N THR A 189 15.70 -0.54 -6.61
CA THR A 189 15.41 0.25 -7.81
C THR A 189 14.66 -0.62 -8.81
N VAL A 190 13.50 -0.17 -9.23
CA VAL A 190 12.62 -0.81 -10.21
C VAL A 190 12.21 0.27 -11.21
N ASN A 191 12.52 0.08 -12.49
CA ASN A 191 12.22 1.05 -13.55
C ASN A 191 12.65 2.49 -13.19
N GLY A 192 13.89 2.66 -12.71
CA GLY A 192 14.45 3.95 -12.31
C GLY A 192 13.94 4.50 -10.97
N LYS A 193 12.85 4.00 -10.42
CA LYS A 193 12.25 4.46 -9.16
C LYS A 193 12.70 3.61 -7.97
N LYS A 194 12.96 4.25 -6.82
CA LYS A 194 13.33 3.56 -5.57
C LYS A 194 12.09 3.18 -4.76
N ILE A 195 11.94 1.90 -4.46
CA ILE A 195 10.96 1.38 -3.50
C ILE A 195 11.72 1.08 -2.21
N TYR A 196 11.28 1.69 -1.11
CA TYR A 196 11.94 1.62 0.18
C TYR A 196 11.25 0.65 1.12
N SER A 197 12.05 -0.01 1.98
CA SER A 197 11.53 -0.73 3.14
C SER A 197 11.07 0.25 4.23
N SER A 198 10.42 -0.28 5.26
CA SER A 198 10.27 0.43 6.53
C SER A 198 11.64 0.75 7.12
N TRP A 199 11.71 1.80 7.96
CA TRP A 199 12.91 2.13 8.71
C TRP A 199 13.18 1.10 9.80
N SER A 200 14.47 0.91 10.14
CA SER A 200 14.88 0.16 11.33
C SER A 200 14.40 0.83 12.62
N LYS A 201 14.45 0.09 13.73
CA LYS A 201 14.43 0.73 15.06
C LYS A 201 15.52 1.79 15.14
N VAL A 202 15.20 2.93 15.78
CA VAL A 202 16.12 4.04 15.97
C VAL A 202 17.13 3.67 17.04
N LYS A 203 18.41 3.94 16.78
CA LYS A 203 19.50 3.91 17.77
C LYS A 203 20.06 5.31 17.98
N THR A 204 20.69 5.55 19.11
CA THR A 204 21.30 6.86 19.41
C THR A 204 22.79 6.71 19.68
N ILE A 205 23.54 7.77 19.37
CA ILE A 205 24.96 7.87 19.63
C ILE A 205 25.37 9.34 19.77
N LYS A 206 26.43 9.62 20.52
CA LYS A 206 27.06 10.95 20.63
C LYS A 206 28.32 10.97 19.78
N THR A 207 28.53 12.04 19.01
CA THR A 207 29.80 12.34 18.32
C THR A 207 30.85 12.78 19.36
N LYS A 208 32.12 12.57 19.02
CA LYS A 208 33.25 13.10 19.78
C LYS A 208 33.56 14.51 19.36
#